data_dc78feff007761e4513ec609da5424a2
#
_entry.id   dc78feff007761e4513ec609da5424a2
#
_cell.length_a   1.000
_cell.length_b   1.000
_cell.length_c   1.000
_cell.angle_alpha   90.00
_cell.angle_beta   90.00
_cell.angle_gamma   90.00
#
_symmetry.space_group_name_H-M   'P 1'
#
loop_
_entity.id
_entity.type
_entity.pdbx_description
1 polymer ?
#
loop_
_entity_poly.entity_id
_entity_poly.type
_entity_poly.pdbx_seq_one_letter_code
_entity_poly.pdbx_strand_id
1 'polypeptide(L)'
;LYSGMALGIIQLILMLFLSSLILFNQNYDQSFLINKSSITRFPKNNLISVLFYLVVFYFFIPFLILIKGLSNFNAQLILSTGFLNSISNSMLISILSVLLAVFTSLSALFVYRSFLEKNSKLHKSIFISITILLFIPSLTLSSIIFYLNFNLNFIFSNFLIVSVINSFFITPIVFVFLSNKFIQNYLYESKQCLLLNISPFIRMVKIDMPKIKNELILIISAVFVLSLGDLTSVTIFNDSSFRTIPLFVSQLYNNYKYDDAFFILSIFIIFLFFIMYFPSRFLNRNA
;
A
#
# COMPACT_ATOMS: atom_id res chain seq x y z
N LEU A 1 0.53 -29.80 0.20
CA LEU A 1 1.32 -28.59 0.44
C LEU A 1 2.33 -28.34 -0.70
N TYR A 2 3.17 -29.33 -1.08
CA TYR A 2 4.19 -29.20 -2.12
C TYR A 2 3.63 -28.85 -3.51
N SER A 3 2.49 -29.40 -3.91
CA SER A 3 1.85 -29.08 -5.19
C SER A 3 1.34 -27.64 -5.27
N GLY A 4 0.77 -27.13 -4.18
CA GLY A 4 0.34 -25.74 -4.11
C GLY A 4 1.49 -24.74 -4.18
N MET A 5 2.60 -25.06 -3.50
CA MET A 5 3.82 -24.22 -3.55
C MET A 5 4.45 -24.23 -4.94
N ALA A 6 4.50 -25.38 -5.62
CA ALA A 6 5.02 -25.48 -6.98
C ALA A 6 4.20 -24.61 -7.96
N LEU A 7 2.88 -24.66 -7.88
CA LEU A 7 2.00 -23.80 -8.68
C LEU A 7 2.22 -22.31 -8.36
N GLY A 8 2.39 -21.96 -7.09
CA GLY A 8 2.69 -20.60 -6.66
C GLY A 8 4.01 -20.07 -7.24
N ILE A 9 5.06 -20.88 -7.23
CA ILE A 9 6.36 -20.54 -7.81
C ILE A 9 6.25 -20.35 -9.33
N ILE A 10 5.54 -21.23 -10.03
CA ILE A 10 5.31 -21.11 -11.48
C ILE A 10 4.56 -19.79 -11.78
N GLN A 11 3.50 -19.48 -11.02
CA GLN A 11 2.76 -18.23 -11.16
C GLN A 11 3.67 -17.01 -10.93
N LEU A 12 4.53 -17.05 -9.91
CA LEU A 12 5.48 -15.99 -9.62
C LEU A 12 6.45 -15.77 -10.77
N ILE A 13 7.06 -16.82 -11.29
CA ILE A 13 8.00 -16.75 -12.43
C ILE A 13 7.29 -16.15 -13.65
N LEU A 14 6.08 -16.59 -13.96
CA LEU A 14 5.29 -16.10 -15.09
C LEU A 14 4.96 -14.62 -14.94
N MET A 15 4.52 -14.20 -13.74
CA MET A 15 4.21 -12.78 -13.44
C MET A 15 5.47 -11.90 -13.53
N LEU A 16 6.60 -12.35 -13.00
CA LEU A 16 7.87 -11.63 -13.11
C LEU A 16 8.33 -11.52 -14.57
N PHE A 17 8.17 -12.55 -15.36
CA PHE A 17 8.51 -12.53 -16.78
C PHE A 17 7.62 -11.50 -17.54
N LEU A 18 6.30 -11.57 -17.38
CA LEU A 18 5.37 -10.64 -18.04
C LEU A 18 5.61 -9.19 -17.60
N SER A 19 5.83 -8.95 -16.30
CA SER A 19 6.09 -7.62 -15.79
C SER A 19 7.40 -7.05 -16.31
N SER A 20 8.44 -7.87 -16.43
CA SER A 20 9.72 -7.43 -16.99
C SER A 20 9.57 -7.00 -18.46
N LEU A 21 8.82 -7.75 -19.27
CA LEU A 21 8.54 -7.39 -20.67
C LEU A 21 7.83 -6.04 -20.78
N ILE A 22 6.84 -5.78 -19.93
CA ILE A 22 6.10 -4.51 -19.92
C ILE A 22 7.01 -3.35 -19.52
N LEU A 23 7.78 -3.51 -18.45
CA LEU A 23 8.64 -2.46 -17.92
C LEU A 23 9.84 -2.14 -18.83
N PHE A 24 10.41 -3.15 -19.48
CA PHE A 24 11.49 -2.92 -20.45
C PHE A 24 11.04 -2.21 -21.73
N ASN A 25 9.78 -2.46 -22.16
CA ASN A 25 9.24 -1.87 -23.38
C ASN A 25 8.69 -0.45 -23.15
N GLN A 26 8.50 -0.03 -21.90
CA GLN A 26 8.17 1.35 -21.58
C GLN A 26 9.44 2.21 -21.73
N ASN A 27 9.54 2.94 -22.84
CA ASN A 27 10.42 4.10 -22.90
C ASN A 27 9.92 5.07 -21.83
N TYR A 28 10.56 5.05 -20.66
CA TYR A 28 10.37 6.07 -19.62
C TYR A 28 10.93 7.39 -20.16
N ASP A 29 10.29 7.92 -21.17
CA ASP A 29 10.41 9.33 -21.47
C ASP A 29 9.82 10.07 -20.28
N GLN A 30 10.59 10.96 -19.71
CA GLN A 30 10.24 11.86 -18.60
C GLN A 30 9.04 12.78 -18.92
N SER A 31 8.27 12.47 -19.93
CA SER A 31 7.06 13.13 -20.41
C SER A 31 5.79 12.88 -19.57
N PHE A 32 5.90 12.23 -18.41
CA PHE A 32 4.89 12.37 -17.35
C PHE A 32 4.90 13.76 -16.67
N LEU A 33 5.63 14.69 -17.21
CA LEU A 33 5.28 16.10 -17.11
C LEU A 33 3.93 16.23 -17.82
N ILE A 34 2.85 16.10 -17.06
CA ILE A 34 1.52 16.50 -17.49
C ILE A 34 1.69 17.92 -18.00
N ASN A 35 1.84 18.00 -19.31
CA ASN A 35 1.74 19.24 -19.99
C ASN A 35 0.33 19.75 -19.60
N LYS A 36 0.29 20.81 -18.83
CA LYS A 36 -0.94 21.47 -18.38
C LYS A 36 -1.61 22.16 -19.59
N SER A 37 -1.51 21.49 -20.73
CA SER A 37 -2.04 21.94 -22.00
C SER A 37 -3.45 21.39 -22.14
N SER A 38 -4.37 22.34 -22.07
CA SER A 38 -5.77 22.21 -22.51
C SER A 38 -6.59 21.17 -21.75
N ILE A 39 -7.25 21.64 -20.70
CA ILE A 39 -8.52 21.05 -20.29
C ILE A 39 -9.42 21.14 -21.53
N THR A 40 -9.37 20.14 -22.38
CA THR A 40 -10.37 19.95 -23.41
C THR A 40 -11.68 19.81 -22.65
N ARG A 41 -12.55 20.79 -22.79
CA ARG A 41 -13.91 20.72 -22.25
C ARG A 41 -14.51 19.45 -22.82
N PHE A 42 -14.73 18.46 -21.96
CA PHE A 42 -15.44 17.24 -22.33
C PHE A 42 -16.75 17.67 -22.97
N PRO A 43 -17.08 17.16 -24.17
CA PRO A 43 -18.35 17.45 -24.76
C PRO A 43 -19.46 17.06 -23.76
N LYS A 44 -20.43 17.95 -23.56
CA LYS A 44 -21.57 17.74 -22.67
C LYS A 44 -22.49 16.68 -23.30
N ASN A 45 -22.04 15.42 -23.30
CA ASN A 45 -22.79 14.31 -23.82
C ASN A 45 -23.55 13.67 -22.65
N ASN A 46 -24.85 13.78 -22.65
CA ASN A 46 -25.73 13.23 -21.62
C ASN A 46 -25.45 11.74 -21.38
N LEU A 47 -25.05 11.01 -22.42
CA LEU A 47 -24.72 9.59 -22.37
C LEU A 47 -23.46 9.32 -21.52
N ILE A 48 -22.41 10.16 -21.64
CA ILE A 48 -21.20 10.05 -20.84
C ILE A 48 -21.51 10.32 -19.36
N SER A 49 -22.36 11.31 -19.09
CA SER A 49 -22.80 11.61 -17.72
C SER A 49 -23.58 10.44 -17.11
N VAL A 50 -24.49 9.82 -17.87
CA VAL A 50 -25.26 8.65 -17.42
C VAL A 50 -24.34 7.47 -17.13
N LEU A 51 -23.39 7.18 -18.03
CA LEU A 51 -22.41 6.11 -17.81
C LEU A 51 -21.55 6.37 -16.56
N PHE A 52 -21.13 7.62 -16.35
CA PHE A 52 -20.39 7.99 -15.15
C PHE A 52 -21.20 7.72 -13.87
N TYR A 53 -22.48 8.14 -13.82
CA TYR A 53 -23.33 7.89 -12.66
C TYR A 53 -23.59 6.39 -12.44
N LEU A 54 -23.76 5.61 -13.52
CA LEU A 54 -23.90 4.15 -13.41
C LEU A 54 -22.65 3.49 -12.80
N VAL A 55 -21.46 3.90 -13.24
CA VAL A 55 -20.19 3.40 -12.67
C VAL A 55 -20.07 3.78 -11.21
N VAL A 56 -20.35 5.04 -10.86
CA VAL A 56 -20.34 5.51 -9.48
C VAL A 56 -21.32 4.70 -8.63
N PHE A 57 -22.57 4.53 -9.10
CA PHE A 57 -23.58 3.76 -8.41
C PHE A 57 -23.16 2.31 -8.18
N TYR A 58 -22.59 1.67 -9.20
CA TYR A 58 -22.07 0.29 -9.09
C TYR A 58 -21.02 0.16 -7.96
N PHE A 59 -20.10 1.12 -7.87
CA PHE A 59 -19.10 1.13 -6.79
C PHE A 59 -19.70 1.42 -5.40
N PHE A 60 -20.85 2.10 -5.33
CA PHE A 60 -21.51 2.40 -4.05
C PHE A 60 -22.41 1.26 -3.54
N ILE A 61 -22.81 0.31 -4.39
CA ILE A 61 -23.68 -0.81 -3.97
C ILE A 61 -23.13 -1.57 -2.74
N PRO A 62 -21.85 -1.99 -2.69
CA PRO A 62 -21.32 -2.69 -1.51
C PRO A 62 -21.44 -1.86 -0.22
N PHE A 63 -21.29 -0.55 -0.31
CA PHE A 63 -21.40 0.34 0.85
C PHE A 63 -22.83 0.46 1.37
N LEU A 64 -23.84 0.39 0.49
CA LEU A 64 -25.24 0.36 0.91
C LEU A 64 -25.57 -0.91 1.71
N ILE A 65 -25.00 -2.05 1.33
CA ILE A 65 -25.14 -3.30 2.07
C ILE A 65 -24.53 -3.19 3.47
N LEU A 66 -23.40 -2.49 3.59
CA LEU A 66 -22.72 -2.27 4.88
C LEU A 66 -23.53 -1.39 5.83
N ILE A 67 -24.31 -0.41 5.32
CA ILE A 67 -25.20 0.40 6.16
C ILE A 67 -26.22 -0.47 6.89
N LYS A 68 -26.70 -1.54 6.24
CA LYS A 68 -27.57 -2.52 6.88
C LYS A 68 -26.89 -3.25 8.05
N GLY A 69 -25.57 -3.46 7.99
CA GLY A 69 -24.80 -4.03 9.08
C GLY A 69 -24.86 -3.19 10.37
N LEU A 70 -24.93 -1.86 10.25
CA LEU A 70 -25.01 -0.99 11.42
C LEU A 70 -26.34 -1.12 12.19
N SER A 71 -27.41 -1.60 11.57
CA SER A 71 -28.69 -1.84 12.24
C SER A 71 -28.62 -2.97 13.28
N ASN A 72 -27.66 -3.88 13.15
CA ASN A 72 -27.47 -5.04 14.02
C ASN A 72 -26.47 -4.75 15.15
N PHE A 73 -26.73 -3.67 15.90
CA PHE A 73 -25.81 -3.23 16.95
C PHE A 73 -25.68 -4.25 18.08
N ASN A 74 -24.44 -4.75 18.30
CA ASN A 74 -24.11 -5.71 19.35
C ASN A 74 -22.96 -5.16 20.22
N ALA A 75 -23.32 -4.53 21.36
CA ALA A 75 -22.33 -3.95 22.28
C ALA A 75 -21.43 -5.01 22.92
N GLN A 76 -21.95 -6.23 23.17
CA GLN A 76 -21.16 -7.31 23.79
C GLN A 76 -20.03 -7.77 22.88
N LEU A 77 -20.23 -7.73 21.57
CA LEU A 77 -19.20 -8.08 20.59
C LEU A 77 -18.05 -7.07 20.58
N ILE A 78 -18.36 -5.77 20.67
CA ILE A 78 -17.34 -4.71 20.72
C ILE A 78 -16.46 -4.86 21.96
N LEU A 79 -17.03 -5.20 23.09
CA LEU A 79 -16.33 -5.39 24.36
C LEU A 79 -15.67 -6.76 24.50
N SER A 80 -15.85 -7.64 23.51
CA SER A 80 -15.23 -8.96 23.54
C SER A 80 -13.70 -8.85 23.46
N THR A 81 -13.01 -9.64 24.27
CA THR A 81 -11.53 -9.69 24.27
C THR A 81 -10.98 -10.08 22.91
N GLY A 82 -11.70 -10.91 22.15
CA GLY A 82 -11.33 -11.32 20.80
C GLY A 82 -11.29 -10.15 19.81
N PHE A 83 -12.27 -9.25 19.86
CA PHE A 83 -12.32 -8.06 19.00
C PHE A 83 -11.26 -7.03 19.41
N LEU A 84 -11.12 -6.75 20.70
CA LEU A 84 -10.12 -5.80 21.20
C LEU A 84 -8.68 -6.22 20.84
N ASN A 85 -8.37 -7.50 20.99
CA ASN A 85 -7.09 -8.06 20.56
C ASN A 85 -6.90 -7.95 19.04
N SER A 86 -7.97 -8.15 18.26
CA SER A 86 -7.90 -8.01 16.79
C SER A 86 -7.62 -6.57 16.36
N ILE A 87 -8.17 -5.58 17.06
CA ILE A 87 -7.88 -4.16 16.81
C ILE A 87 -6.41 -3.86 17.11
N SER A 88 -5.93 -4.24 18.31
CA SER A 88 -4.55 -3.96 18.72
C SER A 88 -3.54 -4.61 17.77
N ASN A 89 -3.75 -5.87 17.39
CA ASN A 89 -2.88 -6.56 16.45
C ASN A 89 -2.88 -5.91 15.06
N SER A 90 -4.07 -5.57 14.52
CA SER A 90 -4.17 -4.89 13.22
C SER A 90 -3.43 -3.56 13.22
N MET A 91 -3.61 -2.76 14.26
CA MET A 91 -2.94 -1.46 14.39
C MET A 91 -1.41 -1.61 14.47
N LEU A 92 -0.93 -2.49 15.32
CA LEU A 92 0.50 -2.70 15.51
C LEU A 92 1.17 -3.22 14.22
N ILE A 93 0.56 -4.21 13.54
CA ILE A 93 1.07 -4.71 12.25
C ILE A 93 1.14 -3.58 11.24
N SER A 94 0.06 -2.81 11.09
CA SER A 94 -0.02 -1.76 10.09
C SER A 94 0.97 -0.63 10.36
N ILE A 95 1.13 -0.21 11.61
CA ILE A 95 2.13 0.79 11.98
C ILE A 95 3.53 0.30 11.62
N LEU A 96 3.88 -0.93 12.02
CA LEU A 96 5.20 -1.48 11.78
C LEU A 96 5.47 -1.68 10.28
N SER A 97 4.49 -2.20 9.54
CA SER A 97 4.59 -2.39 8.08
C SER A 97 4.80 -1.08 7.34
N VAL A 98 4.05 -0.03 7.71
CA VAL A 98 4.17 1.29 7.09
C VAL A 98 5.51 1.94 7.41
N LEU A 99 5.97 1.86 8.66
CA LEU A 99 7.29 2.39 9.05
C LEU A 99 8.40 1.71 8.25
N LEU A 100 8.38 0.39 8.13
CA LEU A 100 9.35 -0.37 7.34
C LEU A 100 9.28 0.01 5.86
N ALA A 101 8.08 0.09 5.29
CA ALA A 101 7.88 0.43 3.87
C ALA A 101 8.31 1.85 3.54
N VAL A 102 8.01 2.82 4.40
CA VAL A 102 8.46 4.21 4.21
C VAL A 102 9.97 4.31 4.32
N PHE A 103 10.58 3.67 5.31
CA PHE A 103 12.02 3.67 5.48
C PHE A 103 12.74 3.05 4.27
N THR A 104 12.29 1.87 3.80
CA THR A 104 12.88 1.19 2.64
C THR A 104 12.66 1.96 1.34
N SER A 105 11.48 2.56 1.13
CA SER A 105 11.19 3.36 -0.05
C SER A 105 11.99 4.66 -0.10
N LEU A 106 12.16 5.36 1.03
CA LEU A 106 12.99 6.56 1.10
C LEU A 106 14.47 6.25 0.89
N SER A 107 14.96 5.15 1.44
CA SER A 107 16.33 4.67 1.19
C SER A 107 16.53 4.35 -0.29
N ALA A 108 15.57 3.70 -0.92
CA ALA A 108 15.58 3.39 -2.34
C ALA A 108 15.55 4.68 -3.21
N LEU A 109 14.75 5.69 -2.85
CA LEU A 109 14.73 6.98 -3.52
C LEU A 109 16.07 7.73 -3.41
N PHE A 110 16.73 7.63 -2.26
CA PHE A 110 18.07 8.20 -2.09
C PHE A 110 19.09 7.54 -3.02
N VAL A 111 19.09 6.22 -3.10
CA VAL A 111 19.96 5.47 -4.02
C VAL A 111 19.61 5.78 -5.47
N TYR A 112 18.34 5.78 -5.84
CA TYR A 112 17.84 6.11 -7.18
C TYR A 112 18.34 7.47 -7.64
N ARG A 113 18.27 8.49 -6.78
CA ARG A 113 18.79 9.84 -7.07
C ARG A 113 20.28 9.84 -7.33
N SER A 114 21.08 9.15 -6.52
CA SER A 114 22.54 9.12 -6.69
C SER A 114 22.98 8.54 -8.04
N PHE A 115 22.20 7.61 -8.59
CA PHE A 115 22.44 7.06 -9.93
C PHE A 115 21.93 7.98 -11.04
N LEU A 116 20.89 8.77 -10.80
CA LEU A 116 20.45 9.83 -11.72
C LEU A 116 21.54 10.89 -11.89
N GLU A 117 22.18 11.31 -10.79
CA GLU A 117 23.30 12.29 -10.84
C GLU A 117 24.45 11.81 -11.71
N LYS A 118 24.76 10.51 -11.64
CA LYS A 118 25.83 9.89 -12.44
C LYS A 118 25.45 9.59 -13.88
N ASN A 119 24.24 9.94 -14.30
CA ASN A 119 23.66 9.63 -15.62
C ASN A 119 23.82 8.15 -16.03
N SER A 120 23.82 7.25 -15.05
CA SER A 120 24.02 5.81 -15.25
C SER A 120 22.69 5.13 -15.59
N LYS A 121 22.71 4.14 -16.48
CA LYS A 121 21.51 3.33 -16.80
C LYS A 121 20.97 2.56 -15.58
N LEU A 122 21.73 2.50 -14.48
CA LEU A 122 21.36 1.79 -13.26
C LEU A 122 20.12 2.34 -12.56
N HIS A 123 19.81 3.65 -12.73
CA HIS A 123 18.57 4.22 -12.16
C HIS A 123 17.33 3.52 -12.72
N LYS A 124 17.30 3.19 -14.03
CA LYS A 124 16.19 2.44 -14.63
C LYS A 124 16.06 1.02 -14.02
N SER A 125 17.18 0.36 -13.81
CA SER A 125 17.22 -0.97 -13.20
C SER A 125 16.64 -0.95 -11.77
N ILE A 126 17.00 0.04 -10.96
CA ILE A 126 16.47 0.19 -9.60
C ILE A 126 14.96 0.41 -9.62
N PHE A 127 14.48 1.30 -10.51
CA PHE A 127 13.04 1.56 -10.66
C PHE A 127 12.29 0.27 -11.02
N ILE A 128 12.78 -0.47 -12.02
CA ILE A 128 12.20 -1.74 -12.47
C ILE A 128 12.23 -2.77 -11.34
N SER A 129 13.36 -2.90 -10.63
CA SER A 129 13.49 -3.89 -9.55
C SER A 129 12.51 -3.67 -8.40
N ILE A 130 12.21 -2.41 -8.07
CA ILE A 130 11.26 -2.09 -7.01
C ILE A 130 9.82 -2.26 -7.51
N THR A 131 9.50 -1.79 -8.72
CA THR A 131 8.14 -1.88 -9.26
C THR A 131 7.73 -3.31 -9.58
N ILE A 132 8.67 -4.19 -9.88
CA ILE A 132 8.39 -5.61 -10.14
C ILE A 132 7.79 -6.31 -8.92
N LEU A 133 8.08 -5.83 -7.70
CA LEU A 133 7.49 -6.38 -6.46
C LEU A 133 5.96 -6.24 -6.42
N LEU A 134 5.36 -5.28 -7.15
CA LEU A 134 3.90 -5.13 -7.25
C LEU A 134 3.22 -6.33 -7.91
N PHE A 135 3.95 -7.07 -8.72
CA PHE A 135 3.41 -8.20 -9.49
C PHE A 135 3.54 -9.53 -8.75
N ILE A 136 4.19 -9.55 -7.58
CA ILE A 136 4.32 -10.75 -6.78
C ILE A 136 2.99 -10.99 -6.05
N PRO A 137 2.34 -12.17 -6.22
CA PRO A 137 1.14 -12.49 -5.47
C PRO A 137 1.44 -12.61 -3.97
N SER A 138 0.64 -11.92 -3.14
CA SER A 138 0.84 -11.92 -1.67
C SER A 138 0.79 -13.32 -1.06
N LEU A 139 -0.12 -14.15 -1.55
CA LEU A 139 -0.31 -15.51 -1.07
C LEU A 139 0.91 -16.40 -1.32
N THR A 140 1.56 -16.25 -2.49
CA THR A 140 2.76 -17.06 -2.81
C THR A 140 3.96 -16.65 -1.96
N LEU A 141 4.19 -15.34 -1.78
CA LEU A 141 5.28 -14.86 -0.94
C LEU A 141 5.08 -15.27 0.52
N SER A 142 3.86 -15.13 1.03
CA SER A 142 3.53 -15.54 2.40
C SER A 142 3.71 -17.04 2.62
N SER A 143 3.31 -17.88 1.66
CA SER A 143 3.49 -19.34 1.75
C SER A 143 4.96 -19.77 1.69
N ILE A 144 5.78 -19.12 0.88
CA ILE A 144 7.23 -19.37 0.82
C ILE A 144 7.88 -19.01 2.15
N ILE A 145 7.57 -17.83 2.71
CA ILE A 145 8.13 -17.40 4.00
C ILE A 145 7.67 -18.31 5.13
N PHE A 146 6.40 -18.76 5.10
CA PHE A 146 5.89 -19.73 6.07
C PHE A 146 6.67 -21.05 6.03
N TYR A 147 6.92 -21.57 4.84
CA TYR A 147 7.72 -22.79 4.65
C TYR A 147 9.16 -22.62 5.15
N LEU A 148 9.80 -21.49 4.84
CA LEU A 148 11.15 -21.19 5.34
C LEU A 148 11.19 -21.07 6.86
N ASN A 149 10.21 -20.39 7.45
CA ASN A 149 10.11 -20.24 8.90
C ASN A 149 9.96 -21.60 9.60
N PHE A 150 9.15 -22.48 9.03
CA PHE A 150 8.94 -23.84 9.54
C PHE A 150 10.22 -24.71 9.48
N ASN A 151 10.92 -24.69 8.34
CA ASN A 151 12.10 -25.55 8.15
C ASN A 151 13.37 -25.03 8.85
N LEU A 152 13.51 -23.71 8.97
CA LEU A 152 14.71 -23.09 9.55
C LEU A 152 14.53 -22.77 11.03
N ASN A 153 13.38 -23.12 11.62
CA ASN A 153 13.03 -22.82 13.03
C ASN A 153 13.36 -21.37 13.42
N PHE A 154 13.01 -20.42 12.55
CA PHE A 154 13.18 -19.01 12.88
C PHE A 154 12.33 -18.65 14.10
N ILE A 155 12.94 -18.05 15.12
CA ILE A 155 12.29 -17.64 16.38
C ILE A 155 11.54 -16.29 16.20
N PHE A 156 11.20 -15.91 14.96
CA PHE A 156 10.47 -14.68 14.76
C PHE A 156 8.98 -14.87 15.07
N SER A 157 8.42 -13.93 15.80
CA SER A 157 6.98 -13.93 16.07
C SER A 157 6.19 -13.75 14.76
N ASN A 158 5.04 -14.42 14.64
CA ASN A 158 4.15 -14.31 13.48
C ASN A 158 3.79 -12.85 13.17
N PHE A 159 3.70 -12.02 14.19
CA PHE A 159 3.51 -10.58 14.11
C PHE A 159 4.60 -9.87 13.28
N LEU A 160 5.88 -10.13 13.56
CA LEU A 160 7.00 -9.52 12.83
C LEU A 160 7.04 -10.01 11.38
N ILE A 161 6.83 -11.31 11.16
CA ILE A 161 6.83 -11.89 9.82
C ILE A 161 5.76 -11.26 8.95
N VAL A 162 4.53 -11.18 9.44
CA VAL A 162 3.41 -10.56 8.71
C VAL A 162 3.68 -9.08 8.44
N SER A 163 4.24 -8.35 9.40
CA SER A 163 4.59 -6.94 9.21
C SER A 163 5.65 -6.75 8.13
N VAL A 164 6.64 -7.61 8.05
CA VAL A 164 7.67 -7.59 7.00
C VAL A 164 7.04 -7.92 5.64
N ILE A 165 6.21 -8.96 5.55
CA ILE A 165 5.53 -9.32 4.31
C ILE A 165 4.70 -8.14 3.79
N ASN A 166 3.88 -7.52 4.64
CA ASN A 166 3.07 -6.38 4.26
C ASN A 166 3.94 -5.21 3.79
N SER A 167 5.08 -4.97 4.45
CA SER A 167 5.99 -3.91 4.05
C SER A 167 6.55 -4.12 2.64
N PHE A 168 6.82 -5.37 2.22
CA PHE A 168 7.27 -5.68 0.87
C PHE A 168 6.27 -5.26 -0.22
N PHE A 169 4.97 -5.44 0.02
CA PHE A 169 3.92 -5.05 -0.93
C PHE A 169 3.68 -3.54 -0.95
N ILE A 170 3.85 -2.90 0.19
CA ILE A 170 3.61 -1.47 0.35
C ILE A 170 4.77 -0.63 -0.19
N THR A 171 6.01 -1.11 -0.05
CA THR A 171 7.22 -0.38 -0.46
C THR A 171 7.16 0.14 -1.90
N PRO A 172 6.84 -0.67 -2.93
CA PRO A 172 6.79 -0.18 -4.30
C PRO A 172 5.69 0.88 -4.53
N ILE A 173 4.56 0.78 -3.82
CA ILE A 173 3.48 1.77 -3.90
C ILE A 173 3.98 3.12 -3.40
N VAL A 174 4.62 3.15 -2.23
CA VAL A 174 5.21 4.37 -1.65
C VAL A 174 6.31 4.93 -2.57
N PHE A 175 7.18 4.06 -3.07
CA PHE A 175 8.28 4.45 -3.96
C PHE A 175 7.77 5.10 -5.24
N VAL A 176 6.84 4.47 -5.96
CA VAL A 176 6.28 5.00 -7.21
C VAL A 176 5.56 6.33 -6.98
N PHE A 177 4.76 6.42 -5.91
CA PHE A 177 4.01 7.63 -5.60
C PHE A 177 4.93 8.82 -5.30
N LEU A 178 5.97 8.62 -4.50
CA LEU A 178 6.89 9.69 -4.12
C LEU A 178 7.93 10.00 -5.19
N SER A 179 8.30 9.05 -6.04
CA SER A 179 9.39 9.20 -7.02
C SER A 179 9.20 10.37 -7.95
N ASN A 180 7.99 10.59 -8.48
CA ASN A 180 7.69 11.66 -9.43
C ASN A 180 7.97 13.03 -8.82
N LYS A 181 7.44 13.31 -7.63
CA LYS A 181 7.62 14.59 -6.96
C LYS A 181 9.06 14.81 -6.49
N PHE A 182 9.66 13.74 -5.98
CA PHE A 182 11.04 13.74 -5.52
C PHE A 182 12.01 14.07 -6.66
N ILE A 183 11.82 13.50 -7.85
CA ILE A 183 12.64 13.76 -9.03
C ILE A 183 12.41 15.18 -9.54
N GLN A 184 11.18 15.67 -9.61
CA GLN A 184 10.89 17.03 -10.02
C GLN A 184 11.61 18.05 -9.13
N ASN A 185 11.50 17.93 -7.82
CA ASN A 185 12.19 18.79 -6.88
C ASN A 185 13.71 18.70 -7.02
N TYR A 186 14.21 17.49 -7.26
CA TYR A 186 15.63 17.28 -7.50
C TYR A 186 16.13 18.04 -8.73
N LEU A 187 15.44 17.93 -9.86
CA LEU A 187 15.84 18.59 -11.12
C LEU A 187 15.85 20.13 -10.99
N TYR A 188 14.87 20.68 -10.25
CA TYR A 188 14.79 22.14 -10.04
C TYR A 188 15.96 22.68 -9.20
N GLU A 189 16.42 21.97 -8.20
CA GLU A 189 17.34 22.49 -7.19
C GLU A 189 18.75 21.91 -7.27
N SER A 190 18.99 20.97 -8.17
CA SER A 190 20.29 20.30 -8.26
C SER A 190 21.44 21.27 -8.46
N LYS A 191 21.28 22.27 -9.34
CA LYS A 191 22.31 23.28 -9.61
C LYS A 191 22.61 24.15 -8.38
N GLN A 192 21.58 24.60 -7.68
CA GLN A 192 21.73 25.43 -6.47
C GLN A 192 22.42 24.69 -5.33
N CYS A 193 22.01 23.43 -5.10
CA CYS A 193 22.61 22.58 -4.07
C CYS A 193 24.08 22.25 -4.35
N LEU A 194 24.45 22.10 -5.63
CA LEU A 194 25.83 21.89 -6.04
C LEU A 194 26.68 23.15 -5.81
N LEU A 195 26.18 24.35 -6.18
CA LEU A 195 26.86 25.61 -5.94
C LEU A 195 27.10 25.88 -4.45
N LEU A 196 26.16 25.51 -3.60
CA LEU A 196 26.26 25.66 -2.13
C LEU A 196 27.02 24.51 -1.46
N ASN A 197 27.53 23.56 -2.22
CA ASN A 197 28.27 22.39 -1.73
C ASN A 197 27.52 21.62 -0.60
N ILE A 198 26.18 21.48 -0.73
CA ILE A 198 25.34 20.80 0.26
C ILE A 198 25.50 19.29 0.09
N SER A 199 25.81 18.59 1.21
CA SER A 199 25.94 17.14 1.17
C SER A 199 24.61 16.45 0.79
N PRO A 200 24.64 15.31 0.07
CA PRO A 200 23.44 14.62 -0.42
C PRO A 200 22.44 14.24 0.68
N PHE A 201 22.94 13.85 1.85
CA PHE A 201 22.10 13.49 2.99
C PHE A 201 21.40 14.72 3.61
N ILE A 202 22.15 15.81 3.83
CA ILE A 202 21.57 17.07 4.36
C ILE A 202 20.52 17.61 3.38
N ARG A 203 20.78 17.54 2.09
CA ARG A 203 19.83 17.92 1.06
C ARG A 203 18.53 17.12 1.18
N MET A 204 18.63 15.78 1.28
CA MET A 204 17.46 14.92 1.42
C MET A 204 16.60 15.31 2.62
N VAL A 205 17.22 15.47 3.80
CA VAL A 205 16.49 15.71 5.05
C VAL A 205 15.95 17.15 5.13
N LYS A 206 16.75 18.15 4.75
CA LYS A 206 16.39 19.57 4.96
C LYS A 206 15.68 20.23 3.78
N ILE A 207 15.83 19.71 2.57
CA ILE A 207 15.29 20.33 1.35
C ILE A 207 14.22 19.45 0.71
N ASP A 208 14.55 18.21 0.39
CA ASP A 208 13.65 17.34 -0.36
C ASP A 208 12.46 16.87 0.50
N MET A 209 12.71 16.41 1.73
CA MET A 209 11.65 15.91 2.65
C MET A 209 10.58 16.94 2.99
N PRO A 210 10.89 18.18 3.36
CA PRO A 210 9.87 19.19 3.64
C PRO A 210 8.96 19.45 2.44
N LYS A 211 9.49 19.36 1.21
CA LYS A 211 8.74 19.61 -0.01
C LYS A 211 7.79 18.49 -0.40
N ILE A 212 8.12 17.27 -0.05
CA ILE A 212 7.25 16.10 -0.29
C ILE A 212 6.40 15.75 0.93
N LYS A 213 6.42 16.57 1.99
CA LYS A 213 5.73 16.28 3.25
C LYS A 213 4.24 15.98 3.04
N ASN A 214 3.58 16.76 2.21
CA ASN A 214 2.15 16.60 1.96
C ASN A 214 1.84 15.28 1.25
N GLU A 215 2.60 14.97 0.21
CA GLU A 215 2.51 13.71 -0.51
C GLU A 215 2.85 12.52 0.40
N LEU A 216 3.84 12.70 1.28
CA LEU A 216 4.25 11.67 2.22
C LEU A 216 3.14 11.37 3.24
N ILE A 217 2.46 12.38 3.78
CA ILE A 217 1.33 12.19 4.70
C ILE A 217 0.17 11.47 3.98
N LEU A 218 -0.14 11.86 2.75
CA LEU A 218 -1.19 11.20 1.97
C LEU A 218 -0.88 9.74 1.69
N ILE A 219 0.33 9.44 1.24
CA ILE A 219 0.70 8.04 0.95
C ILE A 219 0.77 7.20 2.22
N ILE A 220 1.27 7.73 3.33
CA ILE A 220 1.28 7.03 4.62
C ILE A 220 -0.13 6.64 5.03
N SER A 221 -1.11 7.55 4.94
CA SER A 221 -2.50 7.21 5.27
C SER A 221 -3.09 6.16 4.33
N ALA A 222 -2.81 6.25 3.04
CA ALA A 222 -3.29 5.28 2.06
C ALA A 222 -2.70 3.87 2.30
N VAL A 223 -1.39 3.77 2.48
CA VAL A 223 -0.75 2.47 2.70
C VAL A 223 -1.04 1.88 4.09
N PHE A 224 -1.35 2.73 5.08
CA PHE A 224 -1.83 2.29 6.37
C PHE A 224 -3.19 1.59 6.25
N VAL A 225 -4.11 2.16 5.48
CA VAL A 225 -5.40 1.54 5.17
C VAL A 225 -5.23 0.23 4.41
N LEU A 226 -4.31 0.18 3.43
CA LEU A 226 -4.00 -1.06 2.70
C LEU A 226 -3.46 -2.16 3.62
N SER A 227 -2.55 -1.81 4.54
CA SER A 227 -2.00 -2.76 5.50
C SER A 227 -3.05 -3.27 6.50
N LEU A 228 -3.95 -2.39 6.98
CA LEU A 228 -5.07 -2.78 7.85
C LEU A 228 -6.01 -3.78 7.19
N GLY A 229 -6.23 -3.65 5.87
CA GLY A 229 -7.12 -4.50 5.08
C GLY A 229 -6.52 -5.84 4.67
N ASP A 230 -5.23 -6.10 4.92
CA ASP A 230 -4.59 -7.34 4.49
C ASP A 230 -5.11 -8.54 5.29
N LEU A 231 -5.65 -9.49 4.56
CA LEU A 231 -6.13 -10.77 5.07
C LEU A 231 -5.18 -11.92 4.66
N THR A 232 -4.49 -11.78 3.52
CA THR A 232 -3.80 -12.90 2.88
C THR A 232 -2.61 -13.42 3.67
N SER A 233 -1.72 -12.53 4.11
CA SER A 233 -0.57 -12.90 4.92
C SER A 233 -0.99 -13.39 6.31
N VAL A 234 -2.00 -12.74 6.89
CA VAL A 234 -2.49 -13.10 8.23
C VAL A 234 -3.13 -14.48 8.28
N THR A 235 -3.85 -14.90 7.22
CA THR A 235 -4.50 -16.23 7.19
C THR A 235 -3.51 -17.37 7.22
N ILE A 236 -2.32 -17.20 6.64
CA ILE A 236 -1.28 -18.24 6.61
C ILE A 236 -0.57 -18.36 7.96
N PHE A 237 -0.34 -17.23 8.64
CA PHE A 237 0.34 -17.16 9.94
C PHE A 237 -0.63 -17.13 11.12
N ASN A 238 -1.90 -17.49 10.89
CA ASN A 238 -2.93 -17.47 11.92
C ASN A 238 -2.59 -18.43 13.07
N ASP A 239 -2.66 -17.88 14.29
CA ASP A 239 -2.58 -18.64 15.54
C ASP A 239 -3.75 -18.25 16.45
N SER A 240 -4.04 -19.04 17.46
CA SER A 240 -5.15 -18.79 18.41
C SER A 240 -5.09 -17.42 19.08
N SER A 241 -3.86 -16.90 19.31
CA SER A 241 -3.59 -15.61 19.92
C SER A 241 -3.43 -14.46 18.92
N PHE A 242 -3.17 -14.76 17.64
CA PHE A 242 -2.84 -13.80 16.61
C PHE A 242 -3.98 -13.63 15.61
N ARG A 243 -4.79 -12.59 15.81
CA ARG A 243 -5.95 -12.26 14.96
C ARG A 243 -5.93 -10.79 14.60
N THR A 244 -6.26 -10.48 13.34
CA THR A 244 -6.51 -9.12 12.85
C THR A 244 -8.00 -8.90 12.62
N ILE A 245 -8.43 -7.64 12.43
CA ILE A 245 -9.84 -7.32 12.19
C ILE A 245 -10.38 -8.05 10.95
N PRO A 246 -9.73 -8.03 9.76
CA PRO A 246 -10.23 -8.78 8.60
C PRO A 246 -10.34 -10.29 8.86
N LEU A 247 -9.37 -10.86 9.58
CA LEU A 247 -9.41 -12.27 9.94
C LEU A 247 -10.55 -12.58 10.93
N PHE A 248 -10.78 -11.70 11.91
CA PHE A 248 -11.89 -11.86 12.87
C PHE A 248 -13.25 -11.81 12.15
N VAL A 249 -13.44 -10.88 11.22
CA VAL A 249 -14.64 -10.81 10.38
C VAL A 249 -14.82 -12.09 9.56
N SER A 250 -13.76 -12.59 8.93
CA SER A 250 -13.83 -13.82 8.15
C SER A 250 -14.17 -15.04 9.02
N GLN A 251 -13.67 -15.11 10.26
CA GLN A 251 -14.02 -16.17 11.22
C GLN A 251 -15.49 -16.10 11.66
N LEU A 252 -16.03 -14.91 11.91
CA LEU A 252 -17.45 -14.72 12.20
C LEU A 252 -18.32 -15.20 11.03
N TYR A 253 -17.93 -14.82 9.80
CA TYR A 253 -18.63 -15.24 8.59
C TYR A 253 -18.62 -16.76 8.40
N ASN A 254 -17.48 -17.41 8.59
CA ASN A 254 -17.33 -18.86 8.49
C ASN A 254 -18.09 -19.62 9.59
N ASN A 255 -18.34 -18.97 10.72
CA ASN A 255 -19.15 -19.51 11.83
C ASN A 255 -20.66 -19.18 11.68
N TYR A 256 -21.10 -18.75 10.50
CA TYR A 256 -22.50 -18.39 10.19
C TYR A 256 -23.07 -17.23 11.02
N LYS A 257 -22.21 -16.43 11.67
CA LYS A 257 -22.59 -15.20 12.41
C LYS A 257 -22.56 -14.00 11.48
N TYR A 258 -23.40 -14.01 10.47
CA TYR A 258 -23.36 -13.00 9.40
C TYR A 258 -23.67 -11.59 9.91
N ASP A 259 -24.65 -11.44 10.80
CA ASP A 259 -25.04 -10.14 11.35
C ASP A 259 -23.90 -9.48 12.11
N ASP A 260 -23.21 -10.23 12.96
CA ASP A 260 -22.04 -9.80 13.71
C ASP A 260 -20.88 -9.46 12.76
N ALA A 261 -20.66 -10.27 11.72
CA ALA A 261 -19.61 -10.03 10.74
C ALA A 261 -19.85 -8.73 9.95
N PHE A 262 -21.08 -8.49 9.46
CA PHE A 262 -21.46 -7.27 8.77
C PHE A 262 -21.36 -6.03 9.67
N PHE A 263 -21.73 -6.18 10.93
CA PHE A 263 -21.64 -5.08 11.90
C PHE A 263 -20.18 -4.64 12.11
N ILE A 264 -19.28 -5.57 12.39
CA ILE A 264 -17.84 -5.28 12.57
C ILE A 264 -17.24 -4.73 11.28
N LEU A 265 -17.57 -5.31 10.12
CA LEU A 265 -17.09 -4.85 8.83
C LEU A 265 -17.52 -3.39 8.55
N SER A 266 -18.75 -3.03 8.89
CA SER A 266 -19.26 -1.68 8.73
C SER A 266 -18.49 -0.66 9.57
N ILE A 267 -18.24 -0.96 10.85
CA ILE A 267 -17.43 -0.13 11.74
C ILE A 267 -16.01 0.01 11.18
N PHE A 268 -15.42 -1.09 10.74
CA PHE A 268 -14.07 -1.11 10.20
C PHE A 268 -13.95 -0.22 8.97
N ILE A 269 -14.88 -0.29 8.02
CA ILE A 269 -14.85 0.54 6.81
C ILE A 269 -15.04 2.02 7.15
N ILE A 270 -15.95 2.37 8.06
CA ILE A 270 -16.09 3.76 8.52
C ILE A 270 -14.78 4.27 9.12
N PHE A 271 -14.11 3.45 9.90
CA PHE A 271 -12.81 3.77 10.47
C PHE A 271 -11.74 4.01 9.39
N LEU A 272 -11.67 3.15 8.36
CA LEU A 272 -10.75 3.32 7.22
C LEU A 272 -11.01 4.63 6.46
N PHE A 273 -12.29 4.99 6.24
CA PHE A 273 -12.65 6.26 5.64
C PHE A 273 -12.19 7.45 6.48
N PHE A 274 -12.30 7.35 7.80
CA PHE A 274 -11.85 8.42 8.70
C PHE A 274 -10.34 8.65 8.58
N ILE A 275 -9.56 7.56 8.54
CA ILE A 275 -8.10 7.62 8.36
C ILE A 275 -7.71 8.29 7.04
N MET A 276 -8.43 8.03 5.95
CA MET A 276 -8.15 8.65 4.65
C MET A 276 -8.60 10.11 4.58
N TYR A 277 -9.75 10.42 5.18
CA TYR A 277 -10.36 11.75 5.10
C TYR A 277 -9.59 12.79 5.91
N PHE A 278 -9.13 12.44 7.12
CA PHE A 278 -8.51 13.38 8.03
C PHE A 278 -7.24 14.05 7.45
N PRO A 279 -6.26 13.32 6.93
CA PRO A 279 -5.06 13.90 6.33
C PRO A 279 -5.37 14.76 5.10
N SER A 280 -6.29 14.30 4.23
CA SER A 280 -6.66 15.04 3.02
C SER A 280 -7.26 16.42 3.33
N ARG A 281 -8.08 16.51 4.36
CA ARG A 281 -8.69 17.78 4.79
C ARG A 281 -7.68 18.72 5.45
N PHE A 282 -6.77 18.17 6.25
CA PHE A 282 -5.73 18.94 6.93
C PHE A 282 -4.75 19.59 5.93
N LEU A 283 -4.41 18.89 4.88
CA LEU A 283 -3.51 19.38 3.84
C LEU A 283 -4.15 20.46 2.97
N ASN A 284 -5.44 20.32 2.62
CA ASN A 284 -6.16 21.32 1.83
C ASN A 284 -6.40 22.64 2.57
N ARG A 285 -6.27 22.67 3.90
CA ARG A 285 -6.35 23.90 4.68
C ARG A 285 -5.04 24.72 4.68
N ASN A 286 -3.92 24.05 4.37
CA ASN A 286 -2.58 24.65 4.41
C ASN A 286 -2.00 24.89 3.00
N ALA A 287 -2.75 24.62 1.96
CA ALA A 287 -2.45 24.94 0.55
C ALA A 287 -3.24 26.18 0.11
#